data_51abe0aee5847bef74cddf26fbb3e814
#
_entry.id   51abe0aee5847bef74cddf26fbb3e814
#
_cell.length_a   1.000
_cell.length_b   1.000
_cell.length_c   1.000
_cell.angle_alpha   90.00
_cell.angle_beta   90.00
_cell.angle_gamma   90.00
#
_symmetry.space_group_name_H-M   'P 1'
#
loop_
_entity.id
_entity.type
_entity.pdbx_description
1 polymer ?
#
loop_
_entity_poly.entity_id
_entity_poly.type
_entity_poly.pdbx_seq_one_letter_code
_entity_poly.pdbx_strand_id
1 'polypeptide(L)'
;MADNDMWTIKAALDWTVGFLERKGDENPRLSAEWLMSEATGLSRIELYVNFDRPLTLDERAVLRDFVARRGKGEPLQLISGKVPFRYITVLVAPNVLIPRPETEVLVSEAFAELKLPRVADHIATGENGEEVVSPELPELRVVDLCTGSGCIACSIASEYPAAHVVALDIAPEALALAEKNVVALGLGDRVEVRGSDLLGALDHDEKGSFDLIVSNPPYVPTKVCDGLPREVSEWDPRLALDGGEDGLDLFRRFLPDALSYLKPGGVLAVELFEGHLDQAFSCACDAGFEQTRIAQDLTGRPRVLVTRKPR
;
A
#
# COMPACT_ATOMS: atom_id res chain seq x y z
N MET A 1 13.08 -41.93 25.49
CA MET A 1 14.28 -41.06 25.38
C MET A 1 13.93 -40.06 24.29
N ALA A 2 13.55 -38.85 24.68
CA ALA A 2 13.24 -37.80 23.72
C ALA A 2 14.57 -37.32 23.15
N ASP A 3 14.77 -37.57 21.90
CA ASP A 3 15.87 -37.04 21.11
C ASP A 3 15.81 -35.50 21.22
N ASN A 4 16.83 -34.96 21.86
CA ASN A 4 16.97 -33.50 22.06
C ASN A 4 17.51 -32.95 20.73
N ASP A 5 16.69 -33.03 19.68
CA ASP A 5 16.99 -32.47 18.37
C ASP A 5 17.16 -30.97 18.50
N MET A 6 18.40 -30.56 18.61
CA MET A 6 18.80 -29.17 18.65
C MET A 6 18.58 -28.57 17.26
N TRP A 7 17.41 -27.91 17.06
CA TRP A 7 17.07 -27.27 15.80
C TRP A 7 17.87 -25.98 15.67
N THR A 8 18.89 -26.02 14.81
CA THR A 8 19.61 -24.80 14.42
C THR A 8 18.79 -24.00 13.40
N ILE A 9 19.13 -22.70 13.24
CA ILE A 9 18.52 -21.84 12.21
C ILE A 9 18.59 -22.54 10.84
N LYS A 10 19.78 -23.07 10.47
CA LYS A 10 19.96 -23.77 9.18
C LYS A 10 19.04 -24.99 9.04
N ALA A 11 19.01 -25.85 10.05
CA ALA A 11 18.19 -27.07 9.99
C ALA A 11 16.70 -26.77 9.87
N ALA A 12 16.23 -25.74 10.60
CA ALA A 12 14.84 -25.29 10.55
C ALA A 12 14.50 -24.62 9.22
N LEU A 13 15.41 -23.80 8.65
CA LEU A 13 15.24 -23.23 7.31
C LEU A 13 15.14 -24.32 6.25
N ASP A 14 16.07 -25.25 6.21
CA ASP A 14 16.10 -26.29 5.19
C ASP A 14 14.83 -27.17 5.26
N TRP A 15 14.37 -27.49 6.49
CA TRP A 15 13.11 -28.21 6.67
C TRP A 15 11.90 -27.39 6.19
N THR A 16 11.86 -26.09 6.55
CA THR A 16 10.75 -25.18 6.17
C THR A 16 10.67 -25.02 4.66
N VAL A 17 11.80 -24.84 3.98
CA VAL A 17 11.86 -24.77 2.51
C VAL A 17 11.23 -26.03 1.91
N GLY A 18 11.72 -27.23 2.30
CA GLY A 18 11.18 -28.48 1.77
C GLY A 18 9.71 -28.72 2.13
N PHE A 19 9.23 -28.21 3.26
CA PHE A 19 7.80 -28.26 3.61
C PHE A 19 6.96 -27.38 2.71
N LEU A 20 7.34 -26.10 2.55
CA LEU A 20 6.61 -25.13 1.74
C LEU A 20 6.62 -25.48 0.24
N GLU A 21 7.74 -26.02 -0.25
CA GLU A 21 7.84 -26.55 -1.63
C GLU A 21 6.80 -27.64 -1.89
N ARG A 22 6.65 -28.60 -0.98
CA ARG A 22 5.63 -29.64 -1.07
C ARG A 22 4.20 -29.09 -0.95
N LYS A 23 4.03 -27.91 -0.37
CA LYS A 23 2.73 -27.21 -0.28
C LYS A 23 2.42 -26.33 -1.47
N GLY A 24 3.35 -26.22 -2.43
CA GLY A 24 3.17 -25.45 -3.67
C GLY A 24 3.47 -23.95 -3.51
N ASP A 25 4.25 -23.56 -2.50
CA ASP A 25 4.74 -22.19 -2.40
C ASP A 25 5.63 -21.87 -3.61
N GLU A 26 5.36 -20.77 -4.30
CA GLU A 26 6.10 -20.39 -5.52
C GLU A 26 7.55 -19.97 -5.21
N ASN A 27 7.80 -19.45 -4.01
CA ASN A 27 9.10 -18.97 -3.56
C ASN A 27 9.47 -19.50 -2.17
N PRO A 28 9.57 -20.85 -1.98
CA PRO A 28 9.64 -21.48 -0.66
C PRO A 28 10.87 -21.04 0.15
N ARG A 29 11.99 -20.73 -0.51
CA ARG A 29 13.19 -20.21 0.15
C ARG A 29 12.99 -18.82 0.71
N LEU A 30 12.43 -17.92 -0.09
CA LEU A 30 12.12 -16.54 0.34
C LEU A 30 11.11 -16.56 1.49
N SER A 31 10.05 -17.37 1.38
CA SER A 31 9.03 -17.52 2.40
C SER A 31 9.65 -18.04 3.71
N ALA A 32 10.49 -19.07 3.66
CA ALA A 32 11.15 -19.64 4.84
C ALA A 32 12.07 -18.63 5.54
N GLU A 33 12.87 -17.87 4.77
CA GLU A 33 13.76 -16.83 5.31
C GLU A 33 12.97 -15.68 5.95
N TRP A 34 11.87 -15.25 5.32
CA TRP A 34 10.98 -14.23 5.90
C TRP A 34 10.40 -14.72 7.24
N LEU A 35 9.77 -15.90 7.26
CA LEU A 35 9.16 -16.44 8.47
C LEU A 35 10.19 -16.66 9.59
N MET A 36 11.40 -17.10 9.24
CA MET A 36 12.49 -17.25 10.21
C MET A 36 12.94 -15.89 10.76
N SER A 37 13.06 -14.87 9.91
CA SER A 37 13.39 -13.50 10.35
C SER A 37 12.37 -12.97 11.34
N GLU A 38 11.09 -13.11 11.05
CA GLU A 38 10.02 -12.68 11.95
C GLU A 38 10.00 -13.47 13.27
N ALA A 39 10.27 -14.78 13.22
CA ALA A 39 10.27 -15.62 14.41
C ALA A 39 11.48 -15.38 15.33
N THR A 40 12.62 -14.95 14.78
CA THR A 40 13.88 -14.78 15.53
C THR A 40 14.24 -13.32 15.81
N GLY A 41 13.60 -12.36 15.12
CA GLY A 41 13.99 -10.96 15.14
C GLY A 41 15.30 -10.65 14.40
N LEU A 42 15.91 -11.64 13.73
CA LEU A 42 17.14 -11.47 12.96
C LEU A 42 16.82 -11.00 11.54
N SER A 43 17.63 -10.10 11.02
CA SER A 43 17.61 -9.78 9.60
C SER A 43 18.02 -10.98 8.75
N ARG A 44 17.65 -10.96 7.46
CA ARG A 44 18.00 -12.03 6.51
C ARG A 44 19.50 -12.30 6.46
N ILE A 45 20.34 -11.27 6.53
CA ILE A 45 21.81 -11.42 6.55
C ILE A 45 22.25 -12.10 7.85
N GLU A 46 21.71 -11.69 8.99
CA GLU A 46 22.04 -12.27 10.29
C GLU A 46 21.64 -13.74 10.40
N LEU A 47 20.57 -14.18 9.72
CA LEU A 47 20.25 -15.62 9.64
C LEU A 47 21.41 -16.42 9.07
N TYR A 48 22.04 -15.94 7.99
CA TYR A 48 23.18 -16.61 7.36
C TYR A 48 24.44 -16.63 8.22
N VAL A 49 24.68 -15.56 8.97
CA VAL A 49 25.83 -15.47 9.90
C VAL A 49 25.62 -16.38 11.11
N ASN A 50 24.38 -16.65 11.50
CA ASN A 50 24.01 -17.41 12.69
C ASN A 50 23.44 -18.82 12.37
N PHE A 51 23.79 -19.43 11.27
CA PHE A 51 23.23 -20.72 10.82
C PHE A 51 23.29 -21.84 11.86
N ASP A 52 24.37 -21.88 12.64
CA ASP A 52 24.61 -22.92 13.67
C ASP A 52 23.95 -22.56 15.02
N ARG A 53 23.36 -21.35 15.16
CA ARG A 53 22.66 -20.95 16.38
C ARG A 53 21.42 -21.81 16.59
N PRO A 54 21.25 -22.46 17.76
CA PRO A 54 20.02 -23.14 18.11
C PRO A 54 18.86 -22.16 18.25
N LEU A 55 17.67 -22.56 17.77
CA LEU A 55 16.43 -21.85 18.05
C LEU A 55 15.98 -22.12 19.48
N THR A 56 15.52 -21.08 20.16
CA THR A 56 14.84 -21.21 21.45
C THR A 56 13.49 -21.94 21.30
N LEU A 57 12.91 -22.39 22.41
CA LEU A 57 11.59 -23.03 22.39
C LEU A 57 10.50 -22.09 21.89
N ASP A 58 10.58 -20.80 22.27
CA ASP A 58 9.62 -19.76 21.86
C ASP A 58 9.75 -19.46 20.36
N GLU A 59 10.97 -19.27 19.84
CA GLU A 59 11.21 -19.07 18.40
C GLU A 59 10.70 -20.26 17.58
N ARG A 60 10.89 -21.49 18.07
CA ARG A 60 10.38 -22.71 17.42
C ARG A 60 8.86 -22.77 17.44
N ALA A 61 8.23 -22.33 18.52
CA ALA A 61 6.76 -22.29 18.62
C ALA A 61 6.17 -21.29 17.64
N VAL A 62 6.72 -20.08 17.58
CA VAL A 62 6.33 -19.03 16.63
C VAL A 62 6.54 -19.47 15.19
N LEU A 63 7.73 -19.99 14.86
CA LEU A 63 8.03 -20.46 13.50
C LEU A 63 7.08 -21.58 13.07
N ARG A 64 6.74 -22.50 13.96
CA ARG A 64 5.81 -23.60 13.67
C ARG A 64 4.41 -23.08 13.30
N ASP A 65 3.91 -22.07 14.03
CA ASP A 65 2.64 -21.44 13.71
C ASP A 65 2.70 -20.77 12.35
N PHE A 66 3.72 -19.96 12.10
CA PHE A 66 3.93 -19.24 10.84
C PHE A 66 3.99 -20.19 9.64
N VAL A 67 4.77 -21.27 9.75
CA VAL A 67 4.91 -22.28 8.69
C VAL A 67 3.58 -23.02 8.45
N ALA A 68 2.83 -23.30 9.52
CA ALA A 68 1.53 -23.96 9.39
C ALA A 68 0.49 -23.04 8.67
N ARG A 69 0.51 -21.75 8.94
CA ARG A 69 -0.31 -20.73 8.27
C ARG A 69 0.09 -20.59 6.81
N ARG A 70 1.38 -20.38 6.51
CA ARG A 70 1.89 -20.28 5.14
C ARG A 70 1.62 -21.55 4.33
N GLY A 71 1.76 -22.72 4.95
CA GLY A 71 1.41 -24.00 4.31
C GLY A 71 -0.07 -24.19 3.94
N LYS A 72 -0.95 -23.29 4.40
CA LYS A 72 -2.37 -23.19 3.99
C LYS A 72 -2.57 -22.12 2.90
N GLY A 73 -1.52 -21.42 2.48
CA GLY A 73 -1.57 -20.38 1.47
C GLY A 73 -1.75 -18.97 2.04
N GLU A 74 -1.68 -18.77 3.37
CA GLU A 74 -1.79 -17.44 3.96
C GLU A 74 -0.63 -16.55 3.51
N PRO A 75 -0.89 -15.29 3.06
CA PRO A 75 0.16 -14.35 2.65
C PRO A 75 1.16 -14.06 3.78
N LEU A 76 2.44 -13.94 3.43
CA LEU A 76 3.51 -13.65 4.39
C LEU A 76 3.24 -12.38 5.19
N GLN A 77 2.68 -11.38 4.54
CA GLN A 77 2.35 -10.08 5.14
C GLN A 77 1.30 -10.21 6.23
N LEU A 78 0.27 -11.06 6.03
CA LEU A 78 -0.75 -11.31 7.06
C LEU A 78 -0.18 -12.15 8.22
N ILE A 79 0.79 -13.02 7.94
CA ILE A 79 1.47 -13.80 8.98
C ILE A 79 2.35 -12.90 9.85
N SER A 80 3.09 -11.96 9.24
CA SER A 80 3.93 -11.00 9.95
C SER A 80 3.16 -9.83 10.55
N GLY A 81 1.94 -9.57 10.04
CA GLY A 81 1.09 -8.45 10.46
C GLY A 81 1.53 -7.08 9.96
N LYS A 82 2.53 -7.02 9.08
CA LYS A 82 3.09 -5.76 8.58
C LYS A 82 3.68 -5.91 7.18
N VAL A 83 3.81 -4.78 6.47
CA VAL A 83 4.47 -4.72 5.16
C VAL A 83 5.20 -3.39 5.01
N PRO A 84 6.41 -3.37 4.44
CA PRO A 84 7.05 -2.13 4.02
C PRO A 84 6.29 -1.53 2.84
N PHE A 85 6.11 -0.21 2.85
CA PHE A 85 5.55 0.56 1.74
C PHE A 85 6.30 1.88 1.63
N ARG A 86 7.02 2.09 0.53
CA ARG A 86 7.94 3.21 0.34
C ARG A 86 8.93 3.36 1.51
N TYR A 87 8.81 4.41 2.29
CA TYR A 87 9.71 4.72 3.42
C TYR A 87 9.10 4.40 4.79
N ILE A 88 7.93 3.78 4.83
CA ILE A 88 7.24 3.41 6.07
C ILE A 88 6.98 1.91 6.13
N THR A 89 6.65 1.42 7.32
CA THR A 89 6.12 0.07 7.52
C THR A 89 4.71 0.20 8.06
N VAL A 90 3.74 -0.37 7.36
CA VAL A 90 2.32 -0.34 7.76
C VAL A 90 1.86 -1.71 8.27
N LEU A 91 0.94 -1.67 9.22
CA LEU A 91 0.21 -2.85 9.68
C LEU A 91 -0.74 -3.32 8.58
N VAL A 92 -0.93 -4.63 8.51
CA VAL A 92 -1.93 -5.27 7.65
C VAL A 92 -2.83 -6.17 8.48
N ALA A 93 -4.05 -6.38 8.00
CA ALA A 93 -5.04 -7.20 8.68
C ALA A 93 -5.90 -7.96 7.66
N PRO A 94 -6.53 -9.08 8.04
CA PRO A 94 -7.53 -9.76 7.20
C PRO A 94 -8.65 -8.79 6.79
N ASN A 95 -9.24 -9.04 5.63
CA ASN A 95 -10.33 -8.25 5.03
C ASN A 95 -9.96 -6.81 4.62
N VAL A 96 -8.67 -6.49 4.53
CA VAL A 96 -8.17 -5.25 3.93
C VAL A 96 -7.11 -5.61 2.90
N LEU A 97 -7.15 -4.96 1.74
CA LEU A 97 -6.16 -5.19 0.67
C LEU A 97 -4.73 -5.00 1.21
N ILE A 98 -3.90 -6.01 0.99
CA ILE A 98 -2.48 -5.92 1.32
C ILE A 98 -1.82 -4.92 0.35
N PRO A 99 -1.10 -3.89 0.84
CA PRO A 99 -0.40 -2.94 -0.02
C PRO A 99 0.49 -3.63 -1.05
N ARG A 100 0.41 -3.20 -2.31
CA ARG A 100 1.15 -3.75 -3.43
C ARG A 100 2.34 -2.86 -3.79
N PRO A 101 3.49 -3.42 -4.21
CA PRO A 101 4.65 -2.62 -4.63
C PRO A 101 4.32 -1.68 -5.80
N GLU A 102 3.41 -2.07 -6.70
CA GLU A 102 2.98 -1.26 -7.83
C GLU A 102 2.34 0.06 -7.39
N THR A 103 1.64 0.06 -6.25
CA THR A 103 1.00 1.26 -5.68
C THR A 103 2.01 2.32 -5.23
N GLU A 104 3.27 1.96 -4.99
CA GLU A 104 4.33 2.94 -4.69
C GLU A 104 4.59 3.87 -5.89
N VAL A 105 4.37 3.37 -7.11
CA VAL A 105 4.50 4.17 -8.34
C VAL A 105 3.43 5.27 -8.38
N LEU A 106 2.20 4.98 -7.93
CA LEU A 106 1.13 5.97 -7.86
C LEU A 106 1.54 7.20 -7.05
N VAL A 107 2.11 7.00 -5.86
CA VAL A 107 2.61 8.11 -5.02
C VAL A 107 3.76 8.85 -5.70
N SER A 108 4.68 8.11 -6.33
CA SER A 108 5.81 8.70 -7.04
C SER A 108 5.36 9.59 -8.20
N GLU A 109 4.40 9.14 -8.99
CA GLU A 109 3.84 9.87 -10.12
C GLU A 109 3.04 11.11 -9.68
N ALA A 110 2.29 11.01 -8.57
CA ALA A 110 1.59 12.14 -7.98
C ALA A 110 2.56 13.23 -7.52
N PHE A 111 3.65 12.86 -6.84
CA PHE A 111 4.68 13.80 -6.39
C PHE A 111 5.43 14.43 -7.57
N ALA A 112 5.79 13.66 -8.58
CA ALA A 112 6.43 14.15 -9.78
C ALA A 112 5.56 15.15 -10.54
N GLU A 113 4.26 14.88 -10.64
CA GLU A 113 3.29 15.75 -11.30
C GLU A 113 3.13 17.07 -10.55
N LEU A 114 3.06 17.05 -9.23
CA LEU A 114 2.99 18.25 -8.38
C LEU A 114 4.34 18.96 -8.26
N LYS A 115 5.42 18.36 -8.78
CA LYS A 115 6.80 18.85 -8.64
C LYS A 115 7.22 19.02 -7.18
N LEU A 116 6.73 18.11 -6.34
CA LEU A 116 7.11 18.11 -4.92
C LEU A 116 8.56 17.65 -4.78
N PRO A 117 9.34 18.28 -3.90
CA PRO A 117 10.70 17.85 -3.63
C PRO A 117 10.69 16.45 -2.96
N ARG A 118 11.77 15.68 -3.17
CA ARG A 118 11.92 14.35 -2.54
C ARG A 118 12.28 14.50 -1.08
N VAL A 119 11.97 13.46 -0.26
CA VAL A 119 12.33 13.42 1.17
C VAL A 119 13.80 13.78 1.41
N ALA A 120 14.70 13.26 0.58
CA ALA A 120 16.14 13.57 0.68
C ALA A 120 16.48 15.05 0.48
N ASP A 121 15.63 15.81 -0.20
CA ASP A 121 15.85 17.23 -0.50
C ASP A 121 15.41 18.14 0.67
N HIS A 122 14.74 17.57 1.69
CA HIS A 122 14.23 18.31 2.86
C HIS A 122 15.15 18.22 4.10
N ILE A 123 16.10 17.29 4.08
CA ILE A 123 17.07 17.13 5.17
C ILE A 123 18.29 17.95 4.81
N ALA A 124 18.30 19.20 5.20
CA ALA A 124 19.53 19.99 5.19
C ALA A 124 20.29 19.70 6.49
N THR A 125 21.55 19.33 6.37
CA THR A 125 22.44 19.24 7.52
C THR A 125 22.88 20.68 7.88
N GLY A 126 22.44 21.19 9.02
CA GLY A 126 22.89 22.46 9.56
C GLY A 126 24.40 22.44 9.86
N GLU A 127 25.02 23.61 10.02
CA GLU A 127 26.46 23.75 10.29
C GLU A 127 26.95 22.96 11.52
N ASN A 128 26.05 22.54 12.40
CA ASN A 128 26.32 21.77 13.62
C ASN A 128 25.97 20.27 13.51
N GLY A 129 25.62 19.75 12.31
CA GLY A 129 25.19 18.37 12.12
C GLY A 129 23.77 18.07 12.58
N GLU A 130 22.98 19.07 12.91
CA GLU A 130 21.56 18.93 13.23
C GLU A 130 20.75 18.86 11.91
N GLU A 131 19.76 17.97 11.87
CA GLU A 131 18.80 17.91 10.78
C GLU A 131 17.92 19.18 10.81
N VAL A 132 18.12 20.08 9.86
CA VAL A 132 17.31 21.28 9.71
C VAL A 132 16.27 20.99 8.62
N VAL A 133 15.01 20.93 9.01
CA VAL A 133 13.90 20.90 8.05
C VAL A 133 13.92 22.22 7.28
N SER A 134 13.99 22.16 5.96
CA SER A 134 14.01 23.34 5.09
C SER A 134 12.82 24.26 5.38
N PRO A 135 12.99 25.57 5.34
CA PRO A 135 11.93 26.50 5.71
C PRO A 135 10.77 26.46 4.70
N GLU A 136 9.56 26.44 5.25
CA GLU A 136 8.27 26.71 4.61
C GLU A 136 7.97 25.89 3.34
N LEU A 137 7.69 24.60 3.53
CA LEU A 137 6.99 23.83 2.49
C LEU A 137 5.57 24.39 2.34
N PRO A 138 5.11 24.61 1.10
CA PRO A 138 3.70 24.98 0.89
C PRO A 138 2.77 23.88 1.42
N GLU A 139 1.69 24.30 2.06
CA GLU A 139 0.66 23.37 2.51
C GLU A 139 0.10 22.58 1.33
N LEU A 140 -0.03 21.28 1.53
CA LEU A 140 -0.56 20.34 0.54
C LEU A 140 -1.81 19.66 1.11
N ARG A 141 -2.97 19.91 0.52
CA ARG A 141 -4.21 19.24 0.89
C ARG A 141 -4.49 18.07 -0.05
N VAL A 142 -4.62 16.87 0.52
CA VAL A 142 -4.74 15.60 -0.22
C VAL A 142 -5.97 14.83 0.20
N VAL A 143 -6.61 14.17 -0.77
CA VAL A 143 -7.56 13.09 -0.51
C VAL A 143 -6.93 11.77 -0.95
N ASP A 144 -6.91 10.78 -0.06
CA ASP A 144 -6.63 9.38 -0.38
C ASP A 144 -7.96 8.62 -0.43
N LEU A 145 -8.46 8.37 -1.63
CA LEU A 145 -9.75 7.75 -1.89
C LEU A 145 -9.62 6.23 -2.03
N CYS A 146 -10.44 5.45 -1.33
CA CYS A 146 -10.32 4.01 -1.15
C CYS A 146 -9.00 3.66 -0.43
N THR A 147 -8.80 4.28 0.74
CA THR A 147 -7.52 4.30 1.45
C THR A 147 -7.05 2.91 1.93
N GLY A 148 -7.96 1.96 2.12
CA GLY A 148 -7.64 0.61 2.58
C GLY A 148 -6.89 0.62 3.91
N SER A 149 -5.64 0.17 3.91
CA SER A 149 -4.77 0.19 5.09
C SER A 149 -4.27 1.58 5.48
N GLY A 150 -4.55 2.62 4.70
CA GLY A 150 -3.99 3.95 4.87
C GLY A 150 -2.55 4.10 4.37
N CYS A 151 -2.02 3.13 3.63
CA CYS A 151 -0.62 3.13 3.22
C CYS A 151 -0.24 4.33 2.34
N ILE A 152 -1.12 4.75 1.42
CA ILE A 152 -0.91 5.91 0.57
C ILE A 152 -0.96 7.19 1.41
N ALA A 153 -2.02 7.39 2.19
CA ALA A 153 -2.20 8.56 3.05
C ALA A 153 -1.02 8.74 4.02
N CYS A 154 -0.64 7.67 4.72
CA CYS A 154 0.47 7.67 5.67
C CYS A 154 1.82 7.93 4.97
N SER A 155 2.03 7.36 3.77
CA SER A 155 3.25 7.58 3.01
C SER A 155 3.39 9.04 2.58
N ILE A 156 2.33 9.62 2.01
CA ILE A 156 2.30 11.03 1.60
C ILE A 156 2.57 11.95 2.80
N ALA A 157 1.89 11.74 3.93
CA ALA A 157 2.08 12.55 5.14
C ALA A 157 3.47 12.39 5.76
N SER A 158 4.09 11.20 5.63
CA SER A 158 5.45 10.96 6.12
C SER A 158 6.51 11.60 5.23
N GLU A 159 6.31 11.55 3.91
CA GLU A 159 7.26 12.04 2.92
C GLU A 159 7.17 13.57 2.70
N TYR A 160 6.01 14.16 2.94
CA TYR A 160 5.80 15.60 2.80
C TYR A 160 5.23 16.18 4.10
N PRO A 161 6.08 16.73 4.99
CA PRO A 161 5.67 17.17 6.33
C PRO A 161 4.56 18.22 6.38
N ALA A 162 4.37 19.01 5.31
CA ALA A 162 3.29 20.00 5.19
C ALA A 162 2.02 19.43 4.52
N ALA A 163 1.92 18.09 4.34
CA ALA A 163 0.70 17.47 3.81
C ALA A 163 -0.34 17.26 4.91
N HIS A 164 -1.57 17.60 4.58
CA HIS A 164 -2.78 17.24 5.33
C HIS A 164 -3.62 16.33 4.45
N VAL A 165 -3.88 15.11 4.90
CA VAL A 165 -4.52 14.06 4.11
C VAL A 165 -5.86 13.67 4.73
N VAL A 166 -6.91 13.67 3.93
CA VAL A 166 -8.20 13.05 4.26
C VAL A 166 -8.23 11.67 3.60
N ALA A 167 -8.23 10.62 4.42
CA ALA A 167 -8.23 9.23 3.99
C ALA A 167 -9.66 8.67 4.04
N LEU A 168 -10.21 8.28 2.90
CA LEU A 168 -11.61 7.90 2.74
C LEU A 168 -11.73 6.41 2.39
N ASP A 169 -12.60 5.69 3.09
CA ASP A 169 -12.99 4.32 2.74
C ASP A 169 -14.43 4.03 3.16
N ILE A 170 -15.05 3.05 2.54
CA ILE A 170 -16.40 2.60 2.89
C ILE A 170 -16.39 1.43 3.88
N ALA A 171 -15.28 0.65 3.91
CA ALA A 171 -15.18 -0.57 4.69
C ALA A 171 -14.75 -0.27 6.14
N PRO A 172 -15.52 -0.67 7.16
CA PRO A 172 -15.16 -0.45 8.56
C PRO A 172 -13.81 -1.06 8.96
N GLU A 173 -13.44 -2.21 8.38
CA GLU A 173 -12.17 -2.89 8.62
C GLU A 173 -11.00 -2.07 8.08
N ALA A 174 -11.16 -1.45 6.91
CA ALA A 174 -10.19 -0.56 6.30
C ALA A 174 -9.97 0.70 7.16
N LEU A 175 -11.07 1.35 7.56
CA LEU A 175 -11.01 2.53 8.43
C LEU A 175 -10.30 2.23 9.75
N ALA A 176 -10.66 1.12 10.42
CA ALA A 176 -10.03 0.73 11.67
C ALA A 176 -8.53 0.40 11.52
N LEU A 177 -8.12 -0.15 10.38
CA LEU A 177 -6.71 -0.43 10.09
C LEU A 177 -5.95 0.85 9.74
N ALA A 178 -6.52 1.73 8.92
CA ALA A 178 -5.94 3.03 8.57
C ALA A 178 -5.70 3.87 9.83
N GLU A 179 -6.69 3.98 10.73
CA GLU A 179 -6.53 4.67 12.02
C GLU A 179 -5.39 4.09 12.86
N LYS A 180 -5.26 2.76 12.94
CA LYS A 180 -4.14 2.11 13.64
C LYS A 180 -2.80 2.48 13.02
N ASN A 181 -2.70 2.52 11.70
CA ASN A 181 -1.48 2.90 11.00
C ASN A 181 -1.14 4.38 11.23
N VAL A 182 -2.13 5.27 11.17
CA VAL A 182 -1.97 6.70 11.48
C VAL A 182 -1.42 6.90 12.89
N VAL A 183 -1.98 6.22 13.88
CA VAL A 183 -1.51 6.27 15.27
C VAL A 183 -0.11 5.68 15.42
N ALA A 184 0.13 4.49 14.84
CA ALA A 184 1.43 3.81 14.95
C ALA A 184 2.58 4.62 14.33
N LEU A 185 2.29 5.42 13.30
CA LEU A 185 3.26 6.28 12.61
C LEU A 185 3.31 7.72 13.17
N GLY A 186 2.48 8.06 14.16
CA GLY A 186 2.46 9.39 14.77
C GLY A 186 1.93 10.48 13.85
N LEU A 187 0.98 10.16 12.96
CA LEU A 187 0.47 11.05 11.92
C LEU A 187 -0.91 11.65 12.22
N GLY A 188 -1.44 11.47 13.44
CA GLY A 188 -2.80 11.86 13.80
C GLY A 188 -3.13 13.36 13.63
N ASP A 189 -2.13 14.24 13.65
CA ASP A 189 -2.33 15.67 13.42
C ASP A 189 -2.45 16.05 11.93
N ARG A 190 -2.14 15.11 11.02
CA ARG A 190 -2.02 15.38 9.57
C ARG A 190 -2.80 14.43 8.68
N VAL A 191 -3.24 13.29 9.22
CA VAL A 191 -4.07 12.31 8.50
C VAL A 191 -5.37 12.11 9.24
N GLU A 192 -6.47 12.46 8.60
CA GLU A 192 -7.82 12.26 9.09
C GLU A 192 -8.48 11.11 8.34
N VAL A 193 -9.00 10.11 9.06
CA VAL A 193 -9.70 8.96 8.46
C VAL A 193 -11.20 9.17 8.58
N ARG A 194 -11.92 9.11 7.45
CA ARG A 194 -13.39 9.30 7.40
C ARG A 194 -14.08 8.15 6.67
N GLY A 195 -15.17 7.63 7.24
CA GLY A 195 -16.06 6.67 6.55
C GLY A 195 -16.85 7.36 5.43
N SER A 196 -16.72 6.85 4.18
CA SER A 196 -17.33 7.51 3.01
C SER A 196 -17.63 6.53 1.88
N ASP A 197 -18.78 6.68 1.24
CA ASP A 197 -18.96 6.18 -0.12
C ASP A 197 -18.33 7.18 -1.09
N LEU A 198 -17.15 6.84 -1.57
CA LEU A 198 -16.30 7.70 -2.41
C LEU A 198 -16.05 9.07 -1.73
N LEU A 199 -16.29 10.18 -2.45
CA LEU A 199 -16.07 11.54 -1.97
C LEU A 199 -17.26 12.12 -1.15
N GLY A 200 -18.27 11.29 -0.85
CA GLY A 200 -19.52 11.73 -0.24
C GLY A 200 -19.41 12.29 1.18
N ALA A 201 -18.34 12.01 1.91
CA ALA A 201 -18.09 12.55 3.25
C ALA A 201 -17.29 13.86 3.24
N LEU A 202 -16.93 14.37 2.07
CA LEU A 202 -16.33 15.69 1.95
C LEU A 202 -17.42 16.76 2.01
N ASP A 203 -17.20 17.79 2.81
CA ASP A 203 -18.12 18.89 2.96
C ASP A 203 -18.16 19.81 1.71
N HIS A 204 -19.25 20.53 1.54
CA HIS A 204 -19.42 21.41 0.37
C HIS A 204 -18.39 22.56 0.34
N ASP A 205 -17.93 23.02 1.48
CA ASP A 205 -16.90 24.07 1.62
C ASP A 205 -15.48 23.57 1.35
N GLU A 206 -15.28 22.25 1.29
CA GLU A 206 -14.02 21.65 0.84
C GLU A 206 -13.88 21.63 -0.70
N LYS A 207 -14.93 21.98 -1.46
CA LYS A 207 -14.84 22.06 -2.93
C LYS A 207 -13.78 23.06 -3.39
N GLY A 208 -12.98 22.63 -4.37
CA GLY A 208 -11.90 23.45 -4.92
C GLY A 208 -10.75 23.69 -3.94
N SER A 209 -10.59 22.84 -2.90
CA SER A 209 -9.58 23.04 -1.87
C SER A 209 -8.44 22.04 -1.86
N PHE A 210 -8.52 20.94 -2.62
CA PHE A 210 -7.50 19.91 -2.65
C PHE A 210 -6.51 20.10 -3.79
N ASP A 211 -5.23 19.91 -3.49
CA ASP A 211 -4.14 19.95 -4.48
C ASP A 211 -4.00 18.61 -5.20
N LEU A 212 -4.32 17.50 -4.49
CA LEU A 212 -4.20 16.14 -4.96
C LEU A 212 -5.41 15.31 -4.52
N ILE A 213 -5.96 14.55 -5.43
CA ILE A 213 -6.77 13.35 -5.12
C ILE A 213 -6.00 12.15 -5.65
N VAL A 214 -5.69 11.20 -4.77
CA VAL A 214 -5.02 9.95 -5.13
C VAL A 214 -5.94 8.78 -4.81
N SER A 215 -5.93 7.72 -5.63
CA SER A 215 -6.77 6.56 -5.39
C SER A 215 -6.15 5.29 -5.98
N ASN A 216 -6.24 4.20 -5.22
CA ASN A 216 -6.14 2.84 -5.74
C ASN A 216 -7.50 2.15 -5.52
N PRO A 217 -8.51 2.44 -6.35
CA PRO A 217 -9.85 1.90 -6.20
C PRO A 217 -9.92 0.45 -6.66
N PRO A 218 -10.94 -0.31 -6.27
CA PRO A 218 -11.26 -1.58 -6.91
C PRO A 218 -11.40 -1.41 -8.43
N TYR A 219 -10.57 -2.14 -9.19
CA TYR A 219 -10.49 -2.01 -10.66
C TYR A 219 -10.50 -3.35 -11.41
N VAL A 220 -10.62 -4.48 -10.71
CA VAL A 220 -10.68 -5.80 -11.39
C VAL A 220 -12.08 -6.01 -11.94
N PRO A 221 -12.23 -6.34 -13.24
CA PRO A 221 -13.54 -6.67 -13.79
C PRO A 221 -14.20 -7.83 -13.05
N THR A 222 -15.49 -7.74 -12.78
CA THR A 222 -16.26 -8.73 -12.00
C THR A 222 -16.03 -10.16 -12.48
N LYS A 223 -16.02 -10.38 -13.81
CA LYS A 223 -15.77 -11.72 -14.40
C LYS A 223 -14.36 -12.24 -14.15
N VAL A 224 -13.38 -11.35 -13.99
CA VAL A 224 -11.98 -11.71 -13.71
C VAL A 224 -11.80 -12.05 -12.24
N CYS A 225 -12.55 -11.40 -11.34
CA CYS A 225 -12.53 -11.70 -9.92
C CYS A 225 -12.80 -13.18 -9.60
N ASP A 226 -13.67 -13.82 -10.39
CA ASP A 226 -14.05 -15.22 -10.18
C ASP A 226 -12.93 -16.21 -10.58
N GLY A 227 -11.91 -15.76 -11.32
CA GLY A 227 -10.77 -16.55 -11.80
C GLY A 227 -9.43 -16.18 -11.17
N LEU A 228 -9.40 -15.33 -10.16
CA LEU A 228 -8.16 -14.89 -9.53
C LEU A 228 -7.42 -16.04 -8.84
N PRO A 229 -6.08 -15.98 -8.76
CA PRO A 229 -5.30 -16.93 -8.00
C PRO A 229 -5.80 -17.05 -6.55
N ARG A 230 -5.70 -18.25 -6.00
CA ARG A 230 -6.20 -18.57 -4.66
C ARG A 230 -5.66 -17.64 -3.56
N GLU A 231 -4.40 -17.25 -3.67
CA GLU A 231 -3.73 -16.33 -2.74
C GLU A 231 -4.37 -14.93 -2.74
N VAL A 232 -5.01 -14.50 -3.83
CA VAL A 232 -5.75 -13.25 -3.92
C VAL A 232 -7.21 -13.45 -3.52
N SER A 233 -7.89 -14.45 -4.13
CA SER A 233 -9.32 -14.65 -3.95
C SER A 233 -9.74 -15.08 -2.55
N GLU A 234 -8.85 -15.74 -1.78
CA GLU A 234 -9.13 -16.21 -0.41
C GLU A 234 -8.74 -15.18 0.66
N TRP A 235 -7.81 -14.25 0.36
CA TRP A 235 -7.20 -13.40 1.38
C TRP A 235 -7.47 -11.91 1.19
N ASP A 236 -7.70 -11.45 -0.04
CA ASP A 236 -8.12 -10.07 -0.30
C ASP A 236 -9.64 -9.98 -0.37
N PRO A 237 -10.28 -8.98 0.23
CA PRO A 237 -11.73 -8.84 0.21
C PRO A 237 -12.22 -8.49 -1.20
N ARG A 238 -13.28 -9.14 -1.67
CA ARG A 238 -13.87 -8.88 -2.99
C ARG A 238 -14.23 -7.40 -3.17
N LEU A 239 -14.67 -6.73 -2.10
CA LEU A 239 -14.99 -5.30 -2.12
C LEU A 239 -13.78 -4.43 -2.54
N ALA A 240 -12.56 -4.85 -2.22
CA ALA A 240 -11.34 -4.13 -2.60
C ALA A 240 -10.80 -4.49 -3.99
N LEU A 241 -11.42 -5.47 -4.67
CA LEU A 241 -10.98 -5.96 -5.97
C LEU A 241 -11.97 -5.62 -7.08
N ASP A 242 -13.27 -5.85 -6.85
CA ASP A 242 -14.33 -5.81 -7.86
C ASP A 242 -14.66 -4.36 -8.29
N GLY A 243 -14.18 -3.96 -9.45
CA GLY A 243 -14.40 -2.65 -10.06
C GLY A 243 -15.63 -2.57 -10.98
N GLY A 244 -16.51 -3.59 -10.98
CA GLY A 244 -17.69 -3.64 -11.82
C GLY A 244 -17.46 -4.37 -13.14
N GLU A 245 -18.37 -4.19 -14.10
CA GLU A 245 -18.40 -4.99 -15.33
C GLU A 245 -17.09 -4.91 -16.12
N ASP A 246 -16.55 -3.72 -16.29
CA ASP A 246 -15.27 -3.47 -17.00
C ASP A 246 -14.16 -2.91 -16.08
N GLY A 247 -14.34 -2.94 -14.76
CA GLY A 247 -13.36 -2.47 -13.81
C GLY A 247 -13.25 -0.94 -13.66
N LEU A 248 -14.12 -0.17 -14.30
CA LEU A 248 -14.09 1.30 -14.26
C LEU A 248 -15.34 1.94 -13.61
N ASP A 249 -16.24 1.15 -13.03
CA ASP A 249 -17.48 1.67 -12.48
C ASP A 249 -17.25 2.69 -11.37
N LEU A 250 -16.36 2.39 -10.42
CA LEU A 250 -16.03 3.33 -9.34
C LEU A 250 -15.29 4.56 -9.87
N PHE A 251 -14.36 4.37 -10.81
CA PHE A 251 -13.64 5.49 -11.44
C PHE A 251 -14.61 6.48 -12.09
N ARG A 252 -15.57 6.00 -12.88
CA ARG A 252 -16.59 6.85 -13.51
C ARG A 252 -17.48 7.55 -12.49
N ARG A 253 -17.79 6.89 -11.36
CA ARG A 253 -18.64 7.46 -10.32
C ARG A 253 -17.98 8.66 -9.63
N PHE A 254 -16.71 8.57 -9.27
CA PHE A 254 -16.06 9.66 -8.52
C PHE A 254 -15.44 10.75 -9.40
N LEU A 255 -15.26 10.51 -10.68
CA LEU A 255 -14.55 11.42 -11.59
C LEU A 255 -15.15 12.86 -11.63
N PRO A 256 -16.48 13.05 -11.73
CA PRO A 256 -17.09 14.39 -11.70
C PRO A 256 -16.91 15.10 -10.36
N ASP A 257 -17.00 14.35 -9.26
CA ASP A 257 -16.79 14.89 -7.93
C ASP A 257 -15.32 15.26 -7.70
N ALA A 258 -14.38 14.43 -8.15
CA ALA A 258 -12.96 14.72 -8.09
C ALA A 258 -12.64 16.07 -8.78
N LEU A 259 -13.22 16.31 -9.95
CA LEU A 259 -13.08 17.60 -10.64
C LEU A 259 -13.63 18.76 -9.79
N SER A 260 -14.73 18.56 -9.05
CA SER A 260 -15.32 19.57 -8.18
C SER A 260 -14.43 19.92 -6.98
N TYR A 261 -13.86 18.90 -6.31
CA TYR A 261 -13.09 19.07 -5.08
C TYR A 261 -11.65 19.55 -5.30
N LEU A 262 -11.05 19.27 -6.46
CA LEU A 262 -9.70 19.75 -6.79
C LEU A 262 -9.68 21.27 -6.96
N LYS A 263 -8.56 21.90 -6.56
CA LYS A 263 -8.20 23.28 -6.92
C LYS A 263 -8.04 23.43 -8.45
N PRO A 264 -8.18 24.61 -9.03
CA PRO A 264 -7.71 24.86 -10.39
C PRO A 264 -6.23 24.45 -10.54
N GLY A 265 -5.91 23.58 -11.50
CA GLY A 265 -4.60 22.98 -11.69
C GLY A 265 -4.25 21.84 -10.75
N GLY A 266 -5.15 21.43 -9.85
CA GLY A 266 -4.99 20.28 -8.96
C GLY A 266 -4.93 18.96 -9.73
N VAL A 267 -4.35 17.96 -9.12
CA VAL A 267 -4.00 16.66 -9.74
C VAL A 267 -4.94 15.55 -9.25
N LEU A 268 -5.38 14.72 -10.17
CA LEU A 268 -5.96 13.41 -9.90
C LEU A 268 -4.97 12.35 -10.39
N ALA A 269 -4.57 11.42 -9.49
CA ALA A 269 -3.73 10.27 -9.81
C ALA A 269 -4.44 8.98 -9.38
N VAL A 270 -4.60 8.02 -10.30
CA VAL A 270 -5.38 6.81 -10.04
C VAL A 270 -4.64 5.59 -10.57
N GLU A 271 -4.48 4.55 -9.72
CA GLU A 271 -4.04 3.24 -10.15
C GLU A 271 -5.23 2.48 -10.75
N LEU A 272 -5.02 1.87 -11.92
CA LEU A 272 -6.05 1.13 -12.65
C LEU A 272 -5.46 -0.12 -13.31
N PHE A 273 -6.34 -1.00 -13.77
CA PHE A 273 -5.95 -2.20 -14.51
C PHE A 273 -5.34 -1.83 -15.87
N GLU A 274 -4.21 -2.48 -16.21
CA GLU A 274 -3.41 -2.18 -17.40
C GLU A 274 -4.21 -2.18 -18.71
N GLY A 275 -5.22 -3.02 -18.84
CA GLY A 275 -6.05 -3.15 -20.04
C GLY A 275 -7.12 -2.06 -20.22
N HIS A 276 -7.34 -1.19 -19.23
CA HIS A 276 -8.45 -0.22 -19.24
C HIS A 276 -8.00 1.25 -19.14
N LEU A 277 -6.69 1.50 -19.10
CA LEU A 277 -6.16 2.86 -18.96
C LEU A 277 -6.47 3.78 -20.15
N ASP A 278 -6.51 3.27 -21.37
CA ASP A 278 -6.90 4.07 -22.54
C ASP A 278 -8.37 4.52 -22.45
N GLN A 279 -9.25 3.65 -21.94
CA GLN A 279 -10.65 3.99 -21.71
C GLN A 279 -10.80 5.00 -20.55
N ALA A 280 -10.04 4.80 -19.47
CA ALA A 280 -10.00 5.74 -18.35
C ALA A 280 -9.46 7.12 -18.78
N PHE A 281 -8.45 7.16 -19.66
CA PHE A 281 -7.94 8.37 -20.27
C PHE A 281 -9.07 9.14 -20.99
N SER A 282 -9.83 8.45 -21.85
CA SER A 282 -10.96 9.05 -22.57
C SER A 282 -12.02 9.58 -21.61
N CYS A 283 -12.40 8.79 -20.58
CA CYS A 283 -13.33 9.22 -19.54
C CYS A 283 -12.86 10.49 -18.79
N ALA A 284 -11.58 10.60 -18.48
CA ALA A 284 -11.03 11.79 -17.80
C ALA A 284 -11.11 13.02 -18.70
N CYS A 285 -10.76 12.90 -19.98
CA CYS A 285 -10.88 14.00 -20.96
C CYS A 285 -12.33 14.43 -21.14
N ASP A 286 -13.28 13.49 -21.28
CA ASP A 286 -14.69 13.76 -21.42
C ASP A 286 -15.31 14.43 -20.18
N ALA A 287 -14.76 14.11 -18.98
CA ALA A 287 -15.16 14.76 -17.73
C ALA A 287 -14.60 16.18 -17.57
N GLY A 288 -13.73 16.65 -18.46
CA GLY A 288 -13.17 17.99 -18.47
C GLY A 288 -11.79 18.12 -17.79
N PHE A 289 -11.10 17.02 -17.54
CA PHE A 289 -9.70 17.06 -17.14
C PHE A 289 -8.78 17.31 -18.33
N GLU A 290 -7.60 17.87 -18.05
CA GLU A 290 -6.58 18.21 -19.04
C GLU A 290 -5.23 17.58 -18.69
N GLN A 291 -4.28 17.63 -19.63
CA GLN A 291 -2.91 17.11 -19.43
C GLN A 291 -2.90 15.66 -18.94
N THR A 292 -3.85 14.86 -19.41
CA THR A 292 -3.97 13.45 -19.04
C THR A 292 -2.84 12.63 -19.62
N ARG A 293 -2.22 11.80 -18.82
CA ARG A 293 -1.17 10.85 -19.23
C ARG A 293 -1.28 9.53 -18.48
N ILE A 294 -0.68 8.50 -19.05
CA ILE A 294 -0.56 7.18 -18.46
C ILE A 294 0.90 6.96 -18.10
N ALA A 295 1.16 6.60 -16.84
CA ALA A 295 2.47 6.21 -16.35
C ALA A 295 2.58 4.69 -16.22
N GLN A 296 3.81 4.19 -16.39
CA GLN A 296 4.14 2.78 -16.33
C GLN A 296 4.72 2.42 -14.97
N ASP A 297 4.49 1.19 -14.52
CA ASP A 297 5.18 0.63 -13.36
C ASP A 297 6.65 0.27 -13.69
N LEU A 298 7.39 -0.20 -12.69
CA LEU A 298 8.80 -0.56 -12.85
C LEU A 298 9.03 -1.74 -13.81
N THR A 299 7.98 -2.47 -14.19
CA THR A 299 8.03 -3.56 -15.18
C THR A 299 7.69 -3.08 -16.59
N GLY A 300 7.37 -1.80 -16.76
CA GLY A 300 6.99 -1.18 -18.02
C GLY A 300 5.51 -1.39 -18.41
N ARG A 301 4.67 -1.82 -17.48
CA ARG A 301 3.22 -1.97 -17.72
C ARG A 301 2.49 -0.69 -17.38
N PRO A 302 1.53 -0.25 -18.20
CA PRO A 302 0.64 0.86 -17.88
C PRO A 302 -0.06 0.60 -16.53
N ARG A 303 -0.02 1.58 -15.60
CA ARG A 303 -0.57 1.36 -14.25
C ARG A 303 -1.29 2.57 -13.68
N VAL A 304 -0.82 3.77 -13.94
CA VAL A 304 -1.31 4.99 -13.28
C VAL A 304 -1.80 5.98 -14.32
N LEU A 305 -3.04 6.43 -14.16
CA LEU A 305 -3.59 7.60 -14.85
C LEU A 305 -3.30 8.85 -14.00
N VAL A 306 -2.69 9.85 -14.62
CA VAL A 306 -2.46 11.15 -14.00
C VAL A 306 -3.11 12.23 -14.86
N THR A 307 -3.87 13.11 -14.25
CA THR A 307 -4.61 14.15 -14.97
C THR A 307 -4.78 15.41 -14.10
N ARG A 308 -5.08 16.56 -14.73
CA ARG A 308 -5.22 17.83 -14.03
C ARG A 308 -6.60 18.45 -14.25
N LYS A 309 -7.11 19.11 -13.21
CA LYS A 309 -8.20 20.07 -13.37
C LYS A 309 -7.70 21.28 -14.14
N PRO A 310 -8.45 21.83 -15.11
CA PRO A 310 -8.13 23.10 -15.77
C PRO A 310 -7.86 24.24 -14.77
N ARG A 311 -7.03 25.21 -15.21
CA ARG A 311 -6.71 26.40 -14.41
C ARG A 311 -7.81 27.42 -14.45
#